data_67a8d152204d1998133bf50e71b8eda6
#
_entry.id   67a8d152204d1998133bf50e71b8eda6
#
_cell.length_a   1.000
_cell.length_b   1.000
_cell.length_c   1.000
_cell.angle_alpha   90.00
_cell.angle_beta   90.00
_cell.angle_gamma   90.00
#
_symmetry.space_group_name_H-M   'P 1'
#
loop_
_entity.id
_entity.type
_entity.pdbx_description
1 polymer ?
#
loop_
_entity_poly.entity_id
_entity_poly.type
_entity_poly.pdbx_seq_one_letter_code
_entity_poly.pdbx_strand_id
1 'polypeptide(L)'
;MASLHQHSRPVDDVIGELTAKRVNDVKWADGRTFGMVYDGGPLVHEVAEQAARLYLHENALNTKAFPSLGQIQSEVVGWTAGLLHGDDAVAGFLTSGGTESILCGVLAARERGAAERGITAPEMVVAESAHAAFHKAAHNFGLTLHKAPVKDDWTADVEAMAAMCNDNTVLVVGSAPQYPQGVQDDIPAIAALATSIGANCHVDACMGGFVLPFAEMLGREVTPWDFRVDGVTTISADIHKLGYAPKGVSVILHRTRESRKYQTFVFDDWLGGFYASPNMQGTRSCLLY
;
A
#
# COMPACT_ATOMS: atom_id res chain seq x y z
N MET A 1 10.33 -32.06 -19.00
CA MET A 1 9.16 -31.20 -18.80
C MET A 1 8.33 -31.76 -17.66
N ALA A 2 7.85 -30.93 -16.72
CA ALA A 2 6.90 -31.40 -15.72
C ALA A 2 5.56 -31.72 -16.43
N SER A 3 4.96 -32.89 -16.13
CA SER A 3 3.65 -33.27 -16.65
C SER A 3 2.63 -33.29 -15.52
N LEU A 4 1.37 -33.00 -15.86
CA LEU A 4 0.27 -33.14 -14.90
C LEU A 4 0.12 -34.60 -14.50
N HIS A 5 -0.10 -34.85 -13.22
CA HIS A 5 -0.43 -36.19 -12.75
C HIS A 5 -1.81 -36.61 -13.29
N GLN A 6 -1.90 -37.82 -13.86
CA GLN A 6 -3.17 -38.32 -14.42
C GLN A 6 -4.15 -38.81 -13.35
N HIS A 7 -3.66 -39.06 -12.14
CA HIS A 7 -4.46 -39.57 -11.02
C HIS A 7 -4.25 -38.72 -9.75
N SER A 8 -5.25 -38.73 -8.86
CA SER A 8 -5.13 -38.14 -7.54
C SER A 8 -4.00 -38.81 -6.74
N ARG A 9 -3.34 -38.02 -5.89
CA ARG A 9 -2.28 -38.49 -5.00
C ARG A 9 -2.75 -38.41 -3.55
N PRO A 10 -2.25 -39.30 -2.68
CA PRO A 10 -2.47 -39.16 -1.23
C PRO A 10 -2.03 -37.77 -0.72
N VAL A 11 -2.78 -37.23 0.24
CA VAL A 11 -2.48 -35.90 0.81
C VAL A 11 -1.09 -35.85 1.43
N ASP A 12 -0.70 -36.89 2.17
CA ASP A 12 0.60 -36.97 2.84
C ASP A 12 1.77 -36.95 1.86
N ASP A 13 1.62 -37.61 0.70
CA ASP A 13 2.65 -37.58 -0.35
C ASP A 13 2.82 -36.17 -0.94
N VAL A 14 1.71 -35.46 -1.15
CA VAL A 14 1.75 -34.07 -1.66
C VAL A 14 2.37 -33.14 -0.63
N ILE A 15 1.96 -33.22 0.64
CA ILE A 15 2.52 -32.40 1.73
C ILE A 15 4.00 -32.74 1.96
N GLY A 16 4.37 -34.00 1.91
CA GLY A 16 5.78 -34.43 1.99
C GLY A 16 6.65 -33.84 0.88
N GLU A 17 6.16 -33.85 -0.36
CA GLU A 17 6.84 -33.22 -1.50
C GLU A 17 6.97 -31.69 -1.34
N LEU A 18 5.92 -31.01 -0.91
CA LEU A 18 5.95 -29.56 -0.66
C LEU A 18 6.96 -29.22 0.46
N THR A 19 6.99 -30.03 1.52
CA THR A 19 7.95 -29.86 2.62
C THR A 19 9.38 -30.04 2.14
N ALA A 20 9.64 -31.05 1.30
CA ALA A 20 10.96 -31.31 0.73
C ALA A 20 11.45 -30.15 -0.17
N LYS A 21 10.56 -29.47 -0.89
CA LYS A 21 10.92 -28.29 -1.70
C LYS A 21 11.49 -27.14 -0.89
N ARG A 22 11.16 -27.04 0.39
CA ARG A 22 11.60 -25.97 1.30
C ARG A 22 13.03 -26.14 1.84
N VAL A 23 13.71 -27.23 1.51
CA VAL A 23 15.02 -27.56 2.09
C VAL A 23 16.08 -26.47 1.89
N ASN A 24 16.00 -25.72 0.80
CA ASN A 24 16.91 -24.62 0.48
C ASN A 24 16.34 -23.22 0.81
N ASP A 25 15.15 -23.15 1.38
CA ASP A 25 14.57 -21.87 1.78
C ASP A 25 15.36 -21.25 2.95
N VAL A 26 15.38 -19.92 2.98
CA VAL A 26 16.01 -19.20 4.09
C VAL A 26 15.28 -19.54 5.39
N LYS A 27 16.05 -19.89 6.41
CA LYS A 27 15.53 -20.14 7.77
C LYS A 27 15.24 -18.82 8.47
N TRP A 28 14.17 -18.17 8.07
CA TRP A 28 13.79 -16.84 8.57
C TRP A 28 13.54 -16.82 10.09
N ALA A 29 13.04 -17.92 10.67
CA ALA A 29 12.80 -18.05 12.11
C ALA A 29 14.09 -17.95 12.96
N ASP A 30 15.26 -18.15 12.36
CA ASP A 30 16.56 -17.98 13.03
C ASP A 30 16.96 -16.49 13.18
N GLY A 31 16.10 -15.55 12.76
CA GLY A 31 16.33 -14.11 12.87
C GLY A 31 17.44 -13.55 11.98
N ARG A 32 17.88 -14.30 10.97
CA ARG A 32 19.00 -13.92 10.08
C ARG A 32 18.54 -13.32 8.74
N THR A 33 17.28 -12.97 8.63
CA THR A 33 16.72 -12.29 7.46
C THR A 33 16.16 -10.94 7.85
N PHE A 34 16.39 -9.92 7.03
CA PHE A 34 15.85 -8.59 7.22
C PHE A 34 14.96 -8.21 6.04
N GLY A 35 13.81 -7.58 6.32
CA GLY A 35 12.94 -7.00 5.30
C GLY A 35 12.13 -7.99 4.47
N MET A 36 12.23 -9.31 4.72
CA MET A 36 11.51 -10.34 3.96
C MET A 36 10.36 -10.97 4.75
N VAL A 37 10.58 -11.29 6.03
CA VAL A 37 9.59 -11.87 6.92
C VAL A 37 9.56 -11.04 8.21
N TYR A 38 8.36 -10.70 8.64
CA TYR A 38 8.09 -9.98 9.89
C TYR A 38 7.32 -10.94 10.79
N ASP A 39 7.93 -11.32 11.90
CA ASP A 39 7.45 -12.38 12.78
C ASP A 39 6.84 -11.79 14.05
N GLY A 40 5.52 -11.95 14.20
CA GLY A 40 4.76 -11.55 15.38
C GLY A 40 4.75 -12.59 16.51
N GLY A 41 5.41 -13.73 16.29
CA GLY A 41 5.50 -14.82 17.25
C GLY A 41 4.38 -15.87 17.14
N PRO A 42 4.48 -16.96 17.95
CA PRO A 42 3.63 -18.13 17.80
C PRO A 42 2.12 -17.88 17.91
N LEU A 43 1.71 -16.97 18.80
CA LEU A 43 0.27 -16.66 18.98
C LEU A 43 -0.30 -15.97 17.75
N VAL A 44 0.46 -15.07 17.12
CA VAL A 44 0.05 -14.40 15.88
C VAL A 44 -0.08 -15.41 14.75
N HIS A 45 0.88 -16.36 14.65
CA HIS A 45 0.81 -17.43 13.66
C HIS A 45 -0.41 -18.30 13.84
N GLU A 46 -0.71 -18.72 15.06
CA GLU A 46 -1.86 -19.57 15.37
C GLU A 46 -3.17 -18.91 14.95
N VAL A 47 -3.37 -17.63 15.30
CA VAL A 47 -4.58 -16.88 14.92
C VAL A 47 -4.66 -16.74 13.39
N ALA A 48 -3.56 -16.40 12.74
CA ALA A 48 -3.52 -16.23 11.29
C ALA A 48 -3.84 -17.54 10.54
N GLU A 49 -3.31 -18.68 10.99
CA GLU A 49 -3.60 -19.99 10.39
C GLU A 49 -5.07 -20.40 10.57
N GLN A 50 -5.63 -20.19 11.77
CA GLN A 50 -7.03 -20.49 12.03
C GLN A 50 -7.97 -19.61 11.20
N ALA A 51 -7.70 -18.29 11.12
CA ALA A 51 -8.46 -17.36 10.30
C ALA A 51 -8.39 -17.74 8.82
N ALA A 52 -7.19 -18.08 8.31
CA ALA A 52 -7.01 -18.54 6.95
C ALA A 52 -7.85 -19.77 6.61
N ARG A 53 -7.97 -20.73 7.54
CA ARG A 53 -8.82 -21.92 7.35
C ARG A 53 -10.30 -21.59 7.33
N LEU A 54 -10.76 -20.62 8.16
CA LEU A 54 -12.16 -20.19 8.21
C LEU A 54 -12.61 -19.56 6.89
N TYR A 55 -11.74 -18.80 6.24
CA TYR A 55 -12.08 -18.00 5.05
C TYR A 55 -11.44 -18.53 3.75
N LEU A 56 -11.01 -19.79 3.72
CA LEU A 56 -10.24 -20.35 2.60
C LEU A 56 -11.01 -20.32 1.26
N HIS A 57 -12.33 -20.38 1.30
CA HIS A 57 -13.20 -20.52 0.13
C HIS A 57 -13.97 -19.24 -0.24
N GLU A 58 -13.97 -18.23 0.64
CA GLU A 58 -14.66 -16.98 0.41
C GLU A 58 -13.89 -16.10 -0.58
N ASN A 59 -14.62 -15.22 -1.27
CA ASN A 59 -14.06 -14.33 -2.26
C ASN A 59 -14.42 -12.88 -2.00
N ALA A 60 -13.43 -12.06 -1.68
CA ALA A 60 -13.58 -10.65 -1.39
C ALA A 60 -13.97 -9.78 -2.60
N LEU A 61 -14.05 -10.35 -3.80
CA LEU A 61 -14.61 -9.67 -4.97
C LEU A 61 -16.08 -9.28 -4.74
N ASN A 62 -16.83 -10.10 -4.01
CA ASN A 62 -18.25 -9.86 -3.78
C ASN A 62 -18.58 -9.85 -2.28
N THR A 63 -18.36 -8.70 -1.64
CA THR A 63 -18.67 -8.49 -0.23
C THR A 63 -20.17 -8.45 0.09
N LYS A 64 -21.06 -8.41 -0.92
CA LYS A 64 -22.51 -8.61 -0.69
C LYS A 64 -22.84 -10.08 -0.47
N ALA A 65 -22.14 -10.98 -1.16
CA ALA A 65 -22.25 -12.43 -0.95
C ALA A 65 -21.54 -12.87 0.35
N PHE A 66 -20.45 -12.18 0.70
CA PHE A 66 -19.62 -12.43 1.89
C PHE A 66 -19.54 -11.18 2.78
N PRO A 67 -20.63 -10.84 3.52
CA PRO A 67 -20.68 -9.59 4.29
C PRO A 67 -19.60 -9.47 5.38
N SER A 68 -19.19 -10.60 5.97
CA SER A 68 -18.10 -10.64 6.96
C SER A 68 -16.79 -10.08 6.41
N LEU A 69 -16.45 -10.36 5.14
CA LEU A 69 -15.25 -9.80 4.52
C LEU A 69 -15.35 -8.28 4.34
N GLY A 70 -16.55 -7.78 3.99
CA GLY A 70 -16.80 -6.35 3.91
C GLY A 70 -16.68 -5.66 5.27
N GLN A 71 -17.17 -6.31 6.33
CA GLN A 71 -17.06 -5.82 7.70
C GLN A 71 -15.59 -5.78 8.16
N ILE A 72 -14.86 -6.89 8.03
CA ILE A 72 -13.44 -6.97 8.39
C ILE A 72 -12.63 -5.91 7.65
N GLN A 73 -12.83 -5.75 6.33
CA GLN A 73 -12.16 -4.69 5.57
C GLN A 73 -12.43 -3.31 6.17
N SER A 74 -13.68 -3.02 6.50
CA SER A 74 -14.07 -1.72 7.06
C SER A 74 -13.44 -1.49 8.44
N GLU A 75 -13.37 -2.51 9.27
CA GLU A 75 -12.74 -2.47 10.59
C GLU A 75 -11.23 -2.21 10.47
N VAL A 76 -10.53 -2.98 9.66
CA VAL A 76 -9.07 -2.83 9.48
C VAL A 76 -8.71 -1.47 8.88
N VAL A 77 -9.47 -0.99 7.87
CA VAL A 77 -9.30 0.34 7.32
C VAL A 77 -9.56 1.42 8.38
N GLY A 78 -10.62 1.27 9.19
CA GLY A 78 -10.95 2.19 10.27
C GLY A 78 -9.89 2.23 11.37
N TRP A 79 -9.40 1.07 11.82
CA TRP A 79 -8.31 1.00 12.80
C TRP A 79 -7.03 1.65 12.27
N THR A 80 -6.69 1.39 11.00
CA THR A 80 -5.49 2.01 10.39
C THR A 80 -5.67 3.52 10.25
N ALA A 81 -6.85 3.99 9.82
CA ALA A 81 -7.14 5.43 9.72
C ALA A 81 -7.01 6.11 11.10
N GLY A 82 -7.60 5.53 12.16
CA GLY A 82 -7.48 6.03 13.52
C GLY A 82 -6.03 6.05 14.04
N LEU A 83 -5.26 4.99 13.75
CA LEU A 83 -3.84 4.91 14.12
C LEU A 83 -3.01 6.03 13.45
N LEU A 84 -3.38 6.41 12.22
CA LEU A 84 -2.72 7.46 11.43
C LEU A 84 -3.42 8.83 11.56
N HIS A 85 -4.16 9.05 12.65
CA HIS A 85 -4.82 10.31 13.00
C HIS A 85 -5.78 10.84 11.91
N GLY A 86 -6.39 9.92 11.14
CA GLY A 86 -7.45 10.26 10.21
C GLY A 86 -8.77 10.52 10.92
N ASP A 87 -9.56 11.42 10.37
CA ASP A 87 -10.93 11.70 10.81
C ASP A 87 -11.97 10.80 10.10
N ASP A 88 -13.26 11.04 10.35
CA ASP A 88 -14.36 10.27 9.76
C ASP A 88 -14.49 10.40 8.23
N ALA A 89 -13.78 11.34 7.60
CA ALA A 89 -13.75 11.51 6.16
C ALA A 89 -12.78 10.56 5.48
N VAL A 90 -11.77 10.05 6.22
CA VAL A 90 -10.78 9.12 5.69
C VAL A 90 -11.45 7.84 5.22
N ALA A 91 -11.04 7.37 4.07
CA ALA A 91 -11.53 6.13 3.48
C ALA A 91 -10.41 5.38 2.76
N GLY A 92 -10.53 4.07 2.66
CA GLY A 92 -9.47 3.27 2.06
C GLY A 92 -9.92 1.90 1.60
N PHE A 93 -8.93 1.12 1.18
CA PHE A 93 -9.10 -0.27 0.79
C PHE A 93 -7.91 -1.11 1.25
N LEU A 94 -8.17 -2.39 1.52
CA LEU A 94 -7.12 -3.40 1.63
C LEU A 94 -6.59 -3.75 0.23
N THR A 95 -5.28 -3.91 0.13
CA THR A 95 -4.56 -4.27 -1.09
C THR A 95 -3.65 -5.46 -0.83
N SER A 96 -3.13 -6.06 -1.90
CA SER A 96 -2.25 -7.24 -1.83
C SER A 96 -0.82 -6.94 -1.41
N GLY A 97 -0.52 -5.71 -1.01
CA GLY A 97 0.81 -5.29 -0.58
C GLY A 97 1.12 -3.84 -0.97
N GLY A 98 2.20 -3.29 -0.42
CA GLY A 98 2.61 -1.90 -0.61
C GLY A 98 2.74 -1.49 -2.08
N THR A 99 3.22 -2.38 -2.93
CA THR A 99 3.27 -2.11 -4.39
C THR A 99 1.88 -1.78 -4.94
N GLU A 100 0.84 -2.58 -4.60
CA GLU A 100 -0.52 -2.29 -5.07
C GLU A 100 -1.06 -1.02 -4.43
N SER A 101 -0.83 -0.78 -3.14
CA SER A 101 -1.22 0.46 -2.46
C SER A 101 -0.62 1.69 -3.16
N ILE A 102 0.66 1.67 -3.51
CA ILE A 102 1.35 2.72 -4.25
C ILE A 102 0.73 2.90 -5.65
N LEU A 103 0.52 1.80 -6.39
CA LEU A 103 -0.12 1.86 -7.69
C LEU A 103 -1.51 2.53 -7.61
N CYS A 104 -2.30 2.17 -6.62
CA CYS A 104 -3.62 2.76 -6.38
C CYS A 104 -3.54 4.27 -6.07
N GLY A 105 -2.56 4.69 -5.25
CA GLY A 105 -2.34 6.10 -4.94
C GLY A 105 -1.93 6.92 -6.17
N VAL A 106 -1.03 6.38 -6.99
CA VAL A 106 -0.59 7.01 -8.26
C VAL A 106 -1.74 7.07 -9.26
N LEU A 107 -2.50 5.98 -9.42
CA LEU A 107 -3.69 5.97 -10.28
C LEU A 107 -4.70 7.05 -9.86
N ALA A 108 -5.02 7.12 -8.57
CA ALA A 108 -5.96 8.11 -8.06
C ALA A 108 -5.48 9.55 -8.32
N ALA A 109 -4.18 9.82 -8.18
CA ALA A 109 -3.62 11.14 -8.47
C ALA A 109 -3.69 11.47 -9.97
N ARG A 110 -3.40 10.51 -10.85
CA ARG A 110 -3.54 10.66 -12.30
C ARG A 110 -4.98 10.98 -12.70
N GLU A 111 -5.92 10.16 -12.26
CA GLU A 111 -7.34 10.31 -12.61
C GLU A 111 -7.93 11.62 -12.06
N ARG A 112 -7.52 12.01 -10.84
CA ARG A 112 -7.91 13.31 -10.29
C ARG A 112 -7.35 14.46 -11.10
N GLY A 113 -6.07 14.41 -11.47
CA GLY A 113 -5.43 15.42 -12.31
C GLY A 113 -6.12 15.57 -13.67
N ALA A 114 -6.48 14.46 -14.30
CA ALA A 114 -7.24 14.47 -15.54
C ALA A 114 -8.64 15.05 -15.37
N ALA A 115 -9.38 14.64 -14.33
CA ALA A 115 -10.76 15.03 -14.12
C ALA A 115 -10.92 16.49 -13.65
N GLU A 116 -10.07 16.96 -12.73
CA GLU A 116 -10.21 18.27 -12.09
C GLU A 116 -9.39 19.37 -12.76
N ARG A 117 -8.27 19.00 -13.42
CA ARG A 117 -7.30 19.94 -14.00
C ARG A 117 -7.10 19.75 -15.51
N GLY A 118 -7.71 18.75 -16.14
CA GLY A 118 -7.59 18.46 -17.56
C GLY A 118 -6.18 18.00 -17.98
N ILE A 119 -5.39 17.47 -17.06
CA ILE A 119 -4.01 17.03 -17.31
C ILE A 119 -4.03 15.76 -18.17
N THR A 120 -3.41 15.82 -19.36
CA THR A 120 -3.30 14.71 -20.31
C THR A 120 -1.89 14.09 -20.37
N ALA A 121 -0.88 14.80 -19.87
CA ALA A 121 0.51 14.32 -19.76
C ALA A 121 0.94 14.37 -18.27
N PRO A 122 0.41 13.47 -17.41
CA PRO A 122 0.64 13.55 -15.98
C PRO A 122 2.09 13.25 -15.60
N GLU A 123 2.56 14.00 -14.61
CA GLU A 123 3.91 13.88 -14.07
C GLU A 123 3.88 13.66 -12.56
N MET A 124 4.91 13.00 -12.02
CA MET A 124 5.10 12.88 -10.58
C MET A 124 6.54 13.15 -10.18
N VAL A 125 6.71 13.69 -8.97
CA VAL A 125 8.01 14.00 -8.39
C VAL A 125 8.22 13.14 -7.13
N VAL A 126 9.34 12.42 -7.09
CA VAL A 126 9.75 11.54 -5.99
C VAL A 126 11.21 11.79 -5.63
N ALA A 127 11.64 11.49 -4.40
CA ALA A 127 13.06 11.40 -4.08
C ALA A 127 13.69 10.16 -4.73
N GLU A 128 14.98 10.18 -5.00
CA GLU A 128 15.71 9.01 -5.54
C GLU A 128 15.73 7.81 -4.57
N SER A 129 15.51 8.06 -3.29
CA SER A 129 15.33 7.04 -2.23
C SER A 129 13.95 6.39 -2.21
N ALA A 130 12.96 6.93 -2.96
CA ALA A 130 11.60 6.42 -2.99
C ALA A 130 11.53 4.98 -3.53
N HIS A 131 10.55 4.21 -3.06
CA HIS A 131 10.41 2.81 -3.42
C HIS A 131 10.23 2.61 -4.94
N ALA A 132 10.85 1.58 -5.50
CA ALA A 132 10.81 1.27 -6.95
C ALA A 132 9.38 1.05 -7.51
N ALA A 133 8.38 0.83 -6.66
CA ALA A 133 6.98 0.73 -7.08
C ALA A 133 6.46 2.03 -7.75
N PHE A 134 7.01 3.20 -7.42
CA PHE A 134 6.68 4.46 -8.12
C PHE A 134 7.15 4.45 -9.58
N HIS A 135 8.33 3.90 -9.86
CA HIS A 135 8.80 3.70 -11.24
C HIS A 135 7.90 2.73 -12.00
N LYS A 136 7.47 1.65 -11.34
CA LYS A 136 6.52 0.69 -11.91
C LYS A 136 5.17 1.36 -12.19
N ALA A 137 4.67 2.19 -11.27
CA ALA A 137 3.43 2.93 -11.44
C ALA A 137 3.52 3.91 -12.62
N ALA A 138 4.62 4.67 -12.72
CA ALA A 138 4.88 5.59 -13.84
C ALA A 138 4.82 4.86 -15.18
N HIS A 139 5.54 3.73 -15.27
CA HIS A 139 5.54 2.89 -16.47
C HIS A 139 4.14 2.37 -16.83
N ASN A 140 3.43 1.82 -15.85
CA ASN A 140 2.12 1.20 -16.09
C ASN A 140 1.03 2.19 -16.45
N PHE A 141 1.09 3.40 -15.91
CA PHE A 141 0.03 4.41 -16.05
C PHE A 141 0.41 5.59 -16.94
N GLY A 142 1.61 5.56 -17.56
CA GLY A 142 2.03 6.56 -18.51
C GLY A 142 2.32 7.92 -17.89
N LEU A 143 2.92 7.96 -16.68
CA LEU A 143 3.39 9.20 -16.08
C LEU A 143 4.86 9.43 -16.37
N THR A 144 5.24 10.70 -16.53
CA THR A 144 6.64 11.10 -16.44
C THR A 144 7.04 11.15 -14.96
N LEU A 145 8.13 10.46 -14.62
CA LEU A 145 8.67 10.44 -13.25
C LEU A 145 9.93 11.28 -13.17
N HIS A 146 9.93 12.27 -12.29
CA HIS A 146 11.08 13.07 -11.94
C HIS A 146 11.66 12.61 -10.61
N LYS A 147 12.99 12.43 -10.55
CA LYS A 147 13.72 12.03 -9.35
C LYS A 147 14.52 13.20 -8.81
N ALA A 148 14.14 13.70 -7.65
CA ALA A 148 14.93 14.66 -6.91
C ALA A 148 16.05 13.95 -6.12
N PRO A 149 17.22 14.58 -5.93
CA PRO A 149 18.27 14.03 -5.08
C PRO A 149 17.81 13.94 -3.61
N VAL A 150 18.57 13.20 -2.82
CA VAL A 150 18.52 13.28 -1.36
C VAL A 150 19.62 14.19 -0.83
N LYS A 151 19.42 14.73 0.36
CA LYS A 151 20.43 15.50 1.08
C LYS A 151 21.48 14.59 1.74
N ASP A 152 22.50 15.17 2.37
CA ASP A 152 23.56 14.43 3.08
C ASP A 152 23.02 13.57 4.24
N ASP A 153 21.87 13.94 4.82
CA ASP A 153 21.17 13.18 5.84
C ASP A 153 20.18 12.15 5.28
N TRP A 154 20.18 11.93 3.96
CA TRP A 154 19.32 11.02 3.22
C TRP A 154 17.84 11.42 3.16
N THR A 155 17.44 12.59 3.67
CA THR A 155 16.07 13.10 3.45
C THR A 155 15.90 13.62 2.03
N ALA A 156 14.67 13.63 1.54
CA ALA A 156 14.34 14.22 0.24
C ALA A 156 14.75 15.70 0.18
N ASP A 157 15.39 16.11 -0.91
CA ASP A 157 15.65 17.54 -1.17
C ASP A 157 14.38 18.20 -1.74
N VAL A 158 13.63 18.84 -0.85
CA VAL A 158 12.35 19.46 -1.18
C VAL A 158 12.51 20.65 -2.13
N GLU A 159 13.62 21.38 -2.07
CA GLU A 159 13.92 22.49 -3.00
C GLU A 159 14.13 21.95 -4.42
N ALA A 160 14.90 20.86 -4.53
CA ALA A 160 15.08 20.18 -5.82
C ALA A 160 13.76 19.58 -6.33
N MET A 161 12.92 19.02 -5.45
CA MET A 161 11.57 18.57 -5.81
C MET A 161 10.71 19.71 -6.36
N ALA A 162 10.73 20.87 -5.70
CA ALA A 162 9.97 22.05 -6.14
C ALA A 162 10.41 22.54 -7.53
N ALA A 163 11.73 22.52 -7.80
CA ALA A 163 12.26 22.90 -9.12
C ALA A 163 11.86 21.95 -10.26
N MET A 164 11.44 20.71 -9.94
CA MET A 164 10.97 19.72 -10.91
C MET A 164 9.45 19.75 -11.11
N CYS A 165 8.71 20.42 -10.22
CA CYS A 165 7.26 20.54 -10.32
C CYS A 165 6.82 21.51 -11.41
N ASN A 166 5.71 21.22 -12.07
CA ASN A 166 5.09 22.07 -13.09
C ASN A 166 3.56 21.84 -13.14
N ASP A 167 2.88 22.47 -14.10
CA ASP A 167 1.42 22.41 -14.24
C ASP A 167 0.87 20.98 -14.52
N ASN A 168 1.72 20.06 -15.01
CA ASN A 168 1.37 18.66 -15.24
C ASN A 168 1.63 17.77 -14.04
N THR A 169 2.25 18.28 -12.97
CA THR A 169 2.51 17.50 -11.76
C THR A 169 1.21 17.15 -11.06
N VAL A 170 0.90 15.86 -10.98
CA VAL A 170 -0.30 15.33 -10.31
C VAL A 170 0.00 14.77 -8.92
N LEU A 171 1.27 14.44 -8.65
CA LEU A 171 1.68 13.77 -7.43
C LEU A 171 3.08 14.17 -6.99
N VAL A 172 3.21 14.48 -5.69
CA VAL A 172 4.49 14.61 -4.99
C VAL A 172 4.53 13.57 -3.88
N VAL A 173 5.66 12.88 -3.72
CA VAL A 173 5.78 11.73 -2.81
C VAL A 173 6.82 11.99 -1.75
N GLY A 174 6.49 11.68 -0.50
CA GLY A 174 7.43 11.57 0.61
C GLY A 174 7.32 10.21 1.30
N SER A 175 8.36 9.77 1.96
CA SER A 175 8.43 8.47 2.64
C SER A 175 8.55 8.63 4.16
N ALA A 176 7.84 7.78 4.91
CA ALA A 176 7.84 7.82 6.36
C ALA A 176 8.00 6.39 6.97
N PRO A 177 9.24 5.87 7.11
CA PRO A 177 10.48 6.27 6.46
C PRO A 177 10.67 5.61 5.09
N GLN A 178 11.63 6.09 4.31
CA GLN A 178 12.10 5.40 3.10
C GLN A 178 12.83 4.09 3.47
N TYR A 179 12.78 3.09 2.57
CA TYR A 179 13.32 1.76 2.86
C TYR A 179 14.85 1.68 2.90
N PRO A 180 15.62 2.33 1.99
CA PRO A 180 17.06 2.08 1.91
C PRO A 180 17.83 2.47 3.18
N GLN A 181 17.61 3.66 3.72
CA GLN A 181 18.34 4.20 4.89
C GLN A 181 17.49 4.29 6.16
N GLY A 182 16.16 4.11 6.05
CA GLY A 182 15.25 4.19 7.18
C GLY A 182 15.05 5.63 7.72
N VAL A 183 15.22 6.61 6.85
CA VAL A 183 15.09 8.04 7.20
C VAL A 183 13.72 8.54 6.77
N GLN A 184 13.09 9.35 7.61
CA GLN A 184 11.80 10.00 7.33
C GLN A 184 12.05 11.31 6.57
N ASP A 185 11.32 11.50 5.46
CA ASP A 185 11.31 12.75 4.72
C ASP A 185 10.57 13.87 5.48
N ASP A 186 10.82 15.12 5.11
CA ASP A 186 10.08 16.29 5.62
C ASP A 186 8.67 16.32 4.99
N ILE A 187 7.77 15.49 5.52
CA ILE A 187 6.41 15.37 4.99
C ILE A 187 5.64 16.70 5.05
N PRO A 188 5.73 17.51 6.12
CA PRO A 188 5.13 18.85 6.13
C PRO A 188 5.55 19.73 4.94
N ALA A 189 6.84 19.79 4.64
CA ALA A 189 7.33 20.59 3.51
C ALA A 189 6.89 20.02 2.14
N ILE A 190 6.91 18.70 1.98
CA ILE A 190 6.45 18.01 0.76
C ILE A 190 4.95 18.22 0.56
N ALA A 191 4.14 18.13 1.62
CA ALA A 191 2.70 18.36 1.56
C ALA A 191 2.36 19.82 1.22
N ALA A 192 3.10 20.77 1.78
CA ALA A 192 2.96 22.19 1.45
C ALA A 192 3.31 22.46 -0.04
N LEU A 193 4.38 21.85 -0.56
CA LEU A 193 4.74 21.92 -1.97
C LEU A 193 3.60 21.36 -2.85
N ALA A 194 3.12 20.16 -2.57
CA ALA A 194 2.03 19.54 -3.33
C ALA A 194 0.78 20.42 -3.34
N THR A 195 0.40 20.98 -2.18
CA THR A 195 -0.73 21.88 -2.03
C THR A 195 -0.57 23.16 -2.86
N SER A 196 0.62 23.75 -2.88
CA SER A 196 0.89 25.00 -3.58
C SER A 196 0.67 24.91 -5.11
N ILE A 197 0.81 23.72 -5.68
CA ILE A 197 0.66 23.43 -7.12
C ILE A 197 -0.64 22.66 -7.43
N GLY A 198 -1.50 22.42 -6.45
CA GLY A 198 -2.74 21.64 -6.62
C GLY A 198 -2.54 20.16 -6.94
N ALA A 199 -1.36 19.60 -6.63
CA ALA A 199 -1.06 18.18 -6.77
C ALA A 199 -1.49 17.38 -5.53
N ASN A 200 -1.53 16.05 -5.67
CA ASN A 200 -1.66 15.15 -4.53
C ASN A 200 -0.32 15.01 -3.79
N CYS A 201 -0.40 14.83 -2.46
CA CYS A 201 0.72 14.37 -1.64
C CYS A 201 0.48 12.94 -1.20
N HIS A 202 1.35 12.01 -1.60
CA HIS A 202 1.33 10.64 -1.10
C HIS A 202 2.45 10.41 -0.11
N VAL A 203 2.11 9.80 1.02
CA VAL A 203 3.09 9.35 2.01
C VAL A 203 3.23 7.84 1.90
N ASP A 204 4.41 7.38 1.48
CA ASP A 204 4.77 5.98 1.57
C ASP A 204 5.20 5.64 3.00
N ALA A 205 4.26 5.11 3.75
CA ALA A 205 4.46 4.61 5.10
C ALA A 205 4.37 3.08 5.17
N CYS A 206 4.70 2.39 4.07
CA CYS A 206 4.72 0.93 4.03
C CYS A 206 5.61 0.31 5.11
N MET A 207 6.66 1.01 5.54
CA MET A 207 7.48 0.61 6.69
C MET A 207 6.98 1.22 8.00
N GLY A 208 6.71 2.51 8.03
CA GLY A 208 6.49 3.27 9.27
C GLY A 208 5.04 3.27 9.77
N GLY A 209 4.06 2.95 8.93
CA GLY A 209 2.65 3.06 9.30
C GLY A 209 2.25 2.28 10.55
N PHE A 210 2.93 1.15 10.81
CA PHE A 210 2.75 0.32 12.01
C PHE A 210 3.97 0.35 12.95
N VAL A 211 4.78 1.42 12.91
CA VAL A 211 5.93 1.64 13.81
C VAL A 211 5.89 3.03 14.41
N LEU A 212 5.80 4.05 13.57
CA LEU A 212 5.91 5.44 14.01
C LEU A 212 4.84 5.84 15.03
N PRO A 213 3.55 5.46 14.87
CA PRO A 213 2.55 5.76 15.91
C PRO A 213 2.87 5.10 17.24
N PHE A 214 3.39 3.88 17.23
CA PHE A 214 3.79 3.19 18.47
C PHE A 214 5.05 3.79 19.09
N ALA A 215 5.98 4.30 18.27
CA ALA A 215 7.13 5.04 18.77
C ALA A 215 6.69 6.31 19.51
N GLU A 216 5.72 7.06 18.97
CA GLU A 216 5.11 8.21 19.64
C GLU A 216 4.43 7.82 20.96
N MET A 217 3.63 6.74 20.97
CA MET A 217 2.98 6.23 22.18
C MET A 217 3.99 5.85 23.27
N LEU A 218 5.22 5.46 22.88
CA LEU A 218 6.34 5.17 23.77
C LEU A 218 7.14 6.44 24.15
N GLY A 219 6.66 7.64 23.80
CA GLY A 219 7.28 8.91 24.11
C GLY A 219 8.51 9.25 23.27
N ARG A 220 8.68 8.61 22.10
CA ARG A 220 9.70 9.00 21.12
C ARG A 220 9.22 10.21 20.33
N GLU A 221 10.14 11.12 20.07
CA GLU A 221 9.88 12.24 19.18
C GLU A 221 9.82 11.75 17.73
N VAL A 222 8.70 12.00 17.05
CA VAL A 222 8.48 11.69 15.64
C VAL A 222 7.92 12.93 14.96
N THR A 223 8.58 13.39 13.91
CA THR A 223 8.05 14.50 13.10
C THR A 223 6.70 14.12 12.50
N PRO A 224 5.67 15.00 12.51
CA PRO A 224 4.37 14.70 11.90
C PRO A 224 4.51 14.28 10.44
N TRP A 225 3.80 13.20 10.05
CA TRP A 225 3.92 12.60 8.72
C TRP A 225 2.61 12.04 8.18
N ASP A 226 1.61 11.87 9.04
CA ASP A 226 0.32 11.24 8.76
C ASP A 226 -0.77 12.29 8.46
N PHE A 227 -2.05 11.95 8.67
CA PHE A 227 -3.16 12.86 8.39
C PHE A 227 -3.21 14.10 9.29
N ARG A 228 -2.36 14.24 10.29
CA ARG A 228 -2.16 15.51 11.03
C ARG A 228 -1.48 16.56 10.15
N VAL A 229 -0.77 16.15 9.11
CA VAL A 229 -0.15 17.08 8.17
C VAL A 229 -1.18 17.50 7.12
N ASP A 230 -1.49 18.80 7.09
CA ASP A 230 -2.35 19.36 6.05
C ASP A 230 -1.71 19.16 4.67
N GLY A 231 -2.54 18.82 3.68
CA GLY A 231 -2.09 18.57 2.32
C GLY A 231 -1.70 17.11 2.03
N VAL A 232 -1.48 16.24 3.02
CA VAL A 232 -1.36 14.79 2.79
C VAL A 232 -2.69 14.27 2.28
N THR A 233 -2.71 13.71 1.07
CA THR A 233 -3.94 13.23 0.40
C THR A 233 -4.11 11.72 0.47
N THR A 234 -3.00 10.96 0.46
CA THR A 234 -3.02 9.50 0.50
C THR A 234 -1.85 8.96 1.32
N ILE A 235 -2.06 7.82 1.97
CA ILE A 235 -1.03 7.09 2.73
C ILE A 235 -1.11 5.60 2.38
N SER A 236 0.03 4.97 2.06
CA SER A 236 0.17 3.51 1.99
C SER A 236 0.82 2.96 3.26
N ALA A 237 0.28 1.88 3.84
CA ALA A 237 0.79 1.26 5.06
C ALA A 237 0.69 -0.26 4.99
N ASP A 238 1.81 -0.98 5.19
CA ASP A 238 1.85 -2.44 5.06
C ASP A 238 1.59 -3.14 6.39
N ILE A 239 0.41 -3.76 6.51
CA ILE A 239 0.06 -4.55 7.68
C ILE A 239 0.93 -5.81 7.75
N HIS A 240 1.25 -6.42 6.59
CA HIS A 240 2.07 -7.62 6.50
C HIS A 240 3.57 -7.41 6.78
N LYS A 241 3.97 -6.19 7.12
CA LYS A 241 5.31 -5.88 7.63
C LYS A 241 5.26 -5.83 9.16
N LEU A 242 5.37 -4.65 9.73
CA LEU A 242 5.45 -4.46 11.19
C LEU A 242 4.06 -4.42 11.88
N GLY A 243 2.97 -4.61 11.12
CA GLY A 243 1.67 -5.00 11.65
C GLY A 243 1.51 -6.51 11.83
N TYR A 244 2.52 -7.32 11.43
CA TYR A 244 2.65 -8.76 11.63
C TYR A 244 1.55 -9.63 11.02
N ALA A 245 0.73 -9.09 10.12
CA ALA A 245 -0.24 -9.90 9.37
C ALA A 245 0.45 -10.83 8.37
N PRO A 246 -0.21 -11.89 7.89
CA PRO A 246 0.27 -12.73 6.80
C PRO A 246 0.63 -11.92 5.56
N LYS A 247 1.54 -12.43 4.73
CA LYS A 247 1.95 -11.75 3.50
C LYS A 247 0.76 -11.53 2.56
N GLY A 248 0.77 -10.36 1.91
CA GLY A 248 -0.27 -9.98 0.96
C GLY A 248 -1.31 -9.03 1.53
N VAL A 249 -1.02 -8.30 2.63
CA VAL A 249 -1.94 -7.33 3.24
C VAL A 249 -1.28 -5.96 3.41
N SER A 250 -1.87 -4.96 2.77
CA SER A 250 -1.52 -3.54 2.90
C SER A 250 -2.80 -2.70 2.87
N VAL A 251 -2.70 -1.44 3.25
CA VAL A 251 -3.81 -0.49 3.20
C VAL A 251 -3.39 0.72 2.37
N ILE A 252 -4.29 1.16 1.49
CA ILE A 252 -4.26 2.51 0.92
C ILE A 252 -5.36 3.34 1.55
N LEU A 253 -5.00 4.46 2.14
CA LEU A 253 -5.91 5.43 2.72
C LEU A 253 -5.94 6.71 1.89
N HIS A 254 -7.13 7.27 1.75
CA HIS A 254 -7.39 8.58 1.15
C HIS A 254 -7.95 9.51 2.21
N ARG A 255 -7.50 10.76 2.22
CA ARG A 255 -7.98 11.77 3.19
C ARG A 255 -9.51 11.93 3.17
N THR A 256 -10.13 11.73 2.00
CA THR A 256 -11.59 11.84 1.87
C THR A 256 -12.17 10.75 1.01
N ARG A 257 -13.47 10.45 1.23
CA ARG A 257 -14.23 9.54 0.36
C ARG A 257 -14.31 10.04 -1.08
N GLU A 258 -14.30 11.37 -1.26
CA GLU A 258 -14.32 11.99 -2.59
C GLU A 258 -13.03 11.74 -3.36
N SER A 259 -11.86 11.85 -2.72
CA SER A 259 -10.59 11.56 -3.38
C SER A 259 -10.42 10.07 -3.69
N ARG A 260 -11.01 9.18 -2.87
CA ARG A 260 -10.97 7.73 -3.08
C ARG A 260 -11.66 7.28 -4.38
N LYS A 261 -12.67 8.01 -4.88
CA LYS A 261 -13.39 7.64 -6.11
C LYS A 261 -12.45 7.51 -7.32
N TYR A 262 -11.40 8.31 -7.38
CA TYR A 262 -10.44 8.30 -8.49
C TYR A 262 -9.57 7.05 -8.57
N GLN A 263 -9.52 6.23 -7.52
CA GLN A 263 -8.90 4.91 -7.54
C GLN A 263 -9.80 3.86 -8.21
N THR A 264 -11.12 4.04 -8.15
CA THR A 264 -12.08 3.00 -8.52
C THR A 264 -12.36 3.02 -10.01
N PHE A 265 -12.04 1.91 -10.71
CA PHE A 265 -12.49 1.69 -12.08
C PHE A 265 -13.97 1.30 -12.08
N VAL A 266 -14.76 1.94 -12.92
CA VAL A 266 -16.20 1.66 -13.08
C VAL A 266 -16.50 1.46 -14.55
N PHE A 267 -17.23 0.39 -14.86
CA PHE A 267 -17.69 0.07 -16.21
C PHE A 267 -19.09 -0.55 -16.15
N ASP A 268 -20.04 0.02 -16.87
CA ASP A 268 -21.47 -0.35 -16.86
C ASP A 268 -22.00 -0.88 -18.17
N ASP A 269 -21.19 -0.85 -19.23
CA ASP A 269 -21.51 -1.37 -20.57
C ASP A 269 -20.86 -2.73 -20.82
N TRP A 270 -21.03 -3.67 -19.88
CA TRP A 270 -20.55 -5.04 -20.01
C TRP A 270 -21.71 -6.02 -19.93
N LEU A 271 -21.74 -7.03 -20.83
CA LEU A 271 -22.79 -8.05 -20.85
C LEU A 271 -22.92 -8.86 -19.55
N GLY A 272 -21.87 -8.91 -18.74
CA GLY A 272 -21.88 -9.49 -17.39
C GLY A 272 -22.50 -8.58 -16.31
N GLY A 273 -22.89 -7.35 -16.64
CA GLY A 273 -23.50 -6.39 -15.76
C GLY A 273 -22.54 -5.27 -15.29
N PHE A 274 -22.89 -4.61 -14.20
CA PHE A 274 -22.09 -3.54 -13.63
C PHE A 274 -20.79 -4.06 -13.01
N TYR A 275 -19.65 -3.45 -13.38
CA TYR A 275 -18.33 -3.77 -12.82
C TYR A 275 -17.72 -2.54 -12.15
N ALA A 276 -17.37 -2.68 -10.88
CA ALA A 276 -16.62 -1.67 -10.15
C ALA A 276 -15.48 -2.34 -9.37
N SER A 277 -14.27 -1.87 -9.57
CA SER A 277 -13.08 -2.41 -8.91
C SER A 277 -12.22 -1.29 -8.35
N PRO A 278 -12.05 -1.22 -7.03
CA PRO A 278 -11.16 -0.26 -6.39
C PRO A 278 -9.69 -0.71 -6.39
N ASN A 279 -9.41 -1.96 -6.74
CA ASN A 279 -8.09 -2.59 -6.66
C ASN A 279 -7.57 -2.94 -8.06
N MET A 280 -6.26 -3.24 -8.15
CA MET A 280 -5.65 -3.73 -9.38
C MET A 280 -6.04 -5.18 -9.71
N GLN A 281 -6.58 -5.90 -8.73
CA GLN A 281 -7.01 -7.29 -8.86
C GLN A 281 -8.54 -7.37 -8.81
N GLY A 282 -9.11 -8.35 -9.52
CA GLY A 282 -10.52 -8.70 -9.42
C GLY A 282 -10.79 -9.63 -8.24
N THR A 283 -10.71 -10.95 -8.47
CA THR A 283 -10.81 -11.95 -7.39
C THR A 283 -9.70 -11.77 -6.38
N ARG A 284 -10.07 -11.72 -5.11
CA ARG A 284 -9.12 -11.55 -4.00
C ARG A 284 -9.30 -12.66 -2.99
N SER A 285 -8.17 -13.22 -2.55
CA SER A 285 -8.14 -14.20 -1.46
C SER A 285 -8.59 -13.55 -0.16
N CYS A 286 -9.33 -14.31 0.64
CA CYS A 286 -9.66 -13.96 2.01
C CYS A 286 -8.43 -13.81 2.94
N LEU A 287 -7.27 -14.32 2.53
CA LEU A 287 -6.00 -14.13 3.27
C LEU A 287 -5.57 -12.65 3.35
N LEU A 288 -6.25 -11.75 2.63
CA LEU A 288 -6.05 -10.31 2.72
C LEU A 288 -6.85 -9.66 3.87
N TYR A 289 -7.64 -10.43 4.61
CA TYR A 289 -8.56 -9.90 5.63
C TYR A 289 -8.28 -10.43 7.05
#